data_55e98c4cbf1e2345961bc27dec47e197
#
_entry.id   55e98c4cbf1e2345961bc27dec47e197
#
_cell.length_a   1.000
_cell.length_b   1.000
_cell.length_c   1.000
_cell.angle_alpha   90.00
_cell.angle_beta   90.00
_cell.angle_gamma   90.00
#
_symmetry.space_group_name_H-M   'P 1'
#
loop_
_entity.id
_entity.type
_entity.pdbx_description
1 polymer ?
#
loop_
_entity_poly.entity_id
_entity_poly.type
_entity_poly.pdbx_seq_one_letter_code
_entity_poly.pdbx_strand_id
1 'polypeptide(L)'
;MASDWYRTKSEQRYGNGDYFLKINSEEYGYSYYLENPEDTQNPYVSPLLSEDLSNLPPAFFTSAECDPLLDQALMYAAKLQDQGNQVEYKIYKGMVHAFLNRPQQKTFEAMDDIIKAMPEIEQ
;
A
#
# COMPACT_ATOMS: atom_id res chain seq x y z
N MET A 1 -10.65 12.79 15.46
CA MET A 1 -10.35 11.37 15.72
C MET A 1 -9.94 10.72 14.42
N ALA A 2 -8.73 10.17 14.38
CA ALA A 2 -8.37 9.31 13.27
C ALA A 2 -9.43 8.22 13.19
N SER A 3 -10.05 8.08 12.05
CA SER A 3 -11.11 7.12 11.81
C SER A 3 -10.64 5.70 12.14
N ASP A 4 -11.51 4.87 12.69
CA ASP A 4 -11.21 3.49 13.13
C ASP A 4 -10.64 2.56 12.05
N TRP A 5 -10.60 2.99 10.81
CA TRP A 5 -10.02 2.23 9.70
C TRP A 5 -8.49 2.20 9.67
N TYR A 6 -7.80 3.04 10.45
CA TYR A 6 -6.34 3.01 10.65
C TYR A 6 -5.86 1.91 11.62
N ARG A 7 -6.76 1.11 12.19
CA ARG A 7 -6.40 0.08 13.16
C ARG A 7 -6.47 -1.32 12.58
N THR A 8 -5.81 -1.53 11.47
CA THR A 8 -5.70 -2.88 10.88
C THR A 8 -4.83 -3.80 11.74
N LYS A 9 -4.95 -5.12 11.51
CA LYS A 9 -4.14 -6.11 12.22
C LYS A 9 -2.65 -5.95 11.90
N SER A 10 -2.31 -5.58 10.66
CA SER A 10 -0.92 -5.32 10.27
C SER A 10 -0.34 -4.11 10.99
N GLU A 11 -1.10 -3.04 11.15
CA GLU A 11 -0.68 -1.88 11.95
C GLU A 11 -0.43 -2.23 13.41
N GLN A 12 -1.34 -3.00 14.02
CA GLN A 12 -1.19 -3.44 15.40
C GLN A 12 0.05 -4.33 15.58
N ARG A 13 0.32 -5.22 14.61
CA ARG A 13 1.41 -6.19 14.69
C ARG A 13 2.77 -5.61 14.35
N TYR A 14 2.85 -4.72 13.38
CA TYR A 14 4.11 -4.23 12.80
C TYR A 14 4.34 -2.72 12.96
N GLY A 15 3.40 -1.99 13.54
CA GLY A 15 3.40 -0.53 13.57
C GLY A 15 4.15 0.13 14.73
N ASN A 16 4.79 -0.64 15.62
CA ASN A 16 5.48 -0.11 16.80
C ASN A 16 6.89 0.47 16.51
N GLY A 17 7.42 0.25 15.30
CA GLY A 17 8.74 0.68 14.87
C GLY A 17 9.79 -0.43 14.83
N ASP A 18 9.52 -1.63 15.39
CA ASP A 18 10.46 -2.75 15.36
C ASP A 18 10.69 -3.30 13.95
N TYR A 19 9.75 -3.04 13.06
CA TYR A 19 9.76 -3.45 11.65
C TYR A 19 9.99 -2.26 10.70
N PHE A 20 10.80 -1.31 11.08
CA PHE A 20 11.22 -0.13 10.34
C PHE A 20 10.20 1.01 10.34
N LEU A 21 8.98 0.84 9.80
CA LEU A 21 7.96 1.89 9.78
C LEU A 21 7.22 1.95 11.13
N LYS A 22 7.19 3.13 11.72
CA LYS A 22 6.39 3.41 12.91
C LYS A 22 5.13 4.17 12.52
N ILE A 23 3.96 3.65 12.91
CA ILE A 23 2.68 4.21 12.46
C ILE A 23 2.44 5.66 12.92
N ASN A 24 2.95 6.04 14.09
CA ASN A 24 2.86 7.42 14.57
C ASN A 24 3.55 8.44 13.65
N SER A 25 4.48 7.99 12.79
CA SER A 25 5.12 8.87 11.81
C SER A 25 4.19 9.28 10.67
N GLU A 26 3.13 8.51 10.41
CA GLU A 26 2.11 8.86 9.42
C GLU A 26 1.22 10.01 9.90
N GLU A 27 0.74 9.97 11.14
CA GLU A 27 -0.03 11.08 11.71
C GLU A 27 0.78 12.38 11.68
N TYR A 28 2.07 12.28 11.98
CA TYR A 28 3.00 13.39 11.88
C TYR A 28 3.16 13.87 10.44
N GLY A 29 3.28 12.94 9.46
CA GLY A 29 3.33 13.23 8.04
C GLY A 29 2.09 13.98 7.55
N TYR A 30 0.91 13.53 7.92
CA TYR A 30 -0.35 14.20 7.57
C TYR A 30 -0.45 15.63 8.10
N SER A 31 0.07 15.90 9.30
CA SER A 31 0.08 17.25 9.88
C SER A 31 0.87 18.27 9.06
N TYR A 32 1.82 17.82 8.24
CA TYR A 32 2.57 18.66 7.31
C TYR A 32 2.00 18.69 5.90
N TYR A 33 1.30 17.65 5.50
CA TYR A 33 0.79 17.48 4.14
C TYR A 33 -0.60 18.08 3.96
N LEU A 34 -1.45 18.00 4.97
CA LEU A 34 -2.84 18.43 4.91
C LEU A 34 -3.02 19.75 5.65
N GLU A 35 -3.76 20.68 5.04
CA GLU A 35 -4.13 21.95 5.67
C GLU A 35 -5.18 21.74 6.77
N ASN A 36 -6.14 20.83 6.52
CA ASN A 36 -7.21 20.51 7.45
C ASN A 36 -7.25 19.01 7.78
N PRO A 37 -7.48 18.63 9.05
CA PRO A 37 -7.60 17.22 9.43
C PRO A 37 -8.72 16.47 8.70
N GLU A 38 -9.79 17.17 8.31
CA GLU A 38 -10.93 16.60 7.58
C GLU A 38 -10.55 16.13 6.16
N ASP A 39 -9.47 16.65 5.59
CA ASP A 39 -8.97 16.27 4.25
C ASP A 39 -8.54 14.79 4.20
N THR A 40 -8.32 14.14 5.35
CA THR A 40 -8.10 12.69 5.43
C THR A 40 -9.27 11.87 4.89
N GLN A 41 -10.47 12.43 4.84
CA GLN A 41 -11.67 11.79 4.28
C GLN A 41 -11.81 12.01 2.77
N ASN A 42 -10.96 12.84 2.18
CA ASN A 42 -10.98 13.09 0.74
C ASN A 42 -10.40 11.88 -0.01
N PRO A 43 -11.11 11.31 -1.00
CA PRO A 43 -10.59 10.18 -1.80
C PRO A 43 -9.28 10.45 -2.54
N TYR A 44 -8.94 11.70 -2.84
CA TYR A 44 -7.64 12.07 -3.41
C TYR A 44 -6.49 11.99 -2.40
N VAL A 45 -6.79 12.06 -1.11
CA VAL A 45 -5.84 11.83 -0.02
C VAL A 45 -5.85 10.36 0.40
N SER A 46 -7.04 9.77 0.47
CA SER A 46 -7.28 8.40 0.91
C SER A 46 -8.03 7.60 -0.17
N PRO A 47 -7.33 7.09 -1.19
CA PRO A 47 -7.96 6.40 -2.33
C PRO A 47 -8.84 5.20 -1.95
N LEU A 48 -8.58 4.57 -0.81
CA LEU A 48 -9.39 3.48 -0.29
C LEU A 48 -10.85 3.92 -0.01
N LEU A 49 -11.09 5.21 0.20
CA LEU A 49 -12.42 5.78 0.42
C LEU A 49 -13.17 6.12 -0.88
N SER A 50 -12.53 6.02 -2.04
CA SER A 50 -13.18 6.28 -3.32
C SER A 50 -14.37 5.33 -3.54
N GLU A 51 -15.51 5.87 -3.89
CA GLU A 51 -16.72 5.07 -4.17
C GLU A 51 -16.67 4.39 -5.53
N ASP A 52 -16.04 5.03 -6.52
CA ASP A 52 -15.89 4.51 -7.88
C ASP A 52 -14.41 4.32 -8.23
N LEU A 53 -14.03 3.06 -8.35
CA LEU A 53 -12.71 2.59 -8.80
C LEU A 53 -12.83 1.76 -10.08
N SER A 54 -13.94 1.87 -10.83
CA SER A 54 -14.14 1.14 -12.08
C SER A 54 -13.27 1.68 -13.22
N ASN A 55 -13.03 0.85 -14.23
CA ASN A 55 -12.33 1.22 -15.48
C ASN A 55 -10.92 1.81 -15.27
N LEU A 56 -10.22 1.33 -14.25
CA LEU A 56 -8.83 1.69 -14.01
C LEU A 56 -7.87 0.72 -14.71
N PRO A 57 -6.62 1.14 -14.97
CA PRO A 57 -5.60 0.26 -15.53
C PRO A 57 -5.34 -0.97 -14.65
N PRO A 58 -4.77 -2.06 -15.22
CA PRO A 58 -4.30 -3.18 -14.42
C PRO A 58 -3.35 -2.74 -13.31
N ALA A 59 -3.50 -3.35 -12.12
CA ALA A 59 -2.70 -3.04 -10.95
C ALA A 59 -1.89 -4.25 -10.50
N PHE A 60 -0.61 -4.04 -10.21
CA PHE A 60 0.27 -5.02 -9.58
C PHE A 60 0.71 -4.52 -8.21
N PHE A 61 0.35 -5.26 -7.16
CA PHE A 61 0.69 -4.93 -5.78
C PHE A 61 1.94 -5.69 -5.32
N THR A 62 2.97 -4.95 -4.96
CA THR A 62 4.19 -5.46 -4.34
C THR A 62 4.19 -5.08 -2.88
N SER A 63 4.01 -6.04 -1.99
CA SER A 63 3.87 -5.77 -0.56
C SER A 63 4.85 -6.57 0.29
N ALA A 64 5.33 -5.94 1.36
CA ALA A 64 6.15 -6.59 2.38
C ALA A 64 5.28 -7.30 3.43
N GLU A 65 5.68 -8.49 3.87
CA GLU A 65 4.94 -9.25 4.88
C GLU A 65 4.85 -8.51 6.22
N CYS A 66 5.96 -7.89 6.64
CA CYS A 66 6.07 -7.20 7.93
C CYS A 66 5.88 -5.68 7.77
N ASP A 67 4.86 -5.28 7.01
CA ASP A 67 4.52 -3.89 6.77
C ASP A 67 3.24 -3.50 7.51
N PRO A 68 3.25 -2.44 8.33
CA PRO A 68 2.03 -1.93 8.93
C PRO A 68 0.91 -1.63 7.93
N LEU A 69 1.25 -1.24 6.70
CA LEU A 69 0.31 -0.88 5.64
C LEU A 69 -0.20 -2.07 4.81
N LEU A 70 0.21 -3.30 5.13
CA LEU A 70 -0.14 -4.49 4.37
C LEU A 70 -1.65 -4.68 4.22
N ASP A 71 -2.40 -4.59 5.31
CA ASP A 71 -3.85 -4.81 5.27
C ASP A 71 -4.58 -3.73 4.47
N GLN A 72 -4.13 -2.49 4.52
CA GLN A 72 -4.68 -1.41 3.69
C GLN A 72 -4.46 -1.68 2.19
N ALA A 73 -3.27 -2.16 1.83
CA ALA A 73 -2.98 -2.54 0.45
C ALA A 73 -3.86 -3.71 -0.02
N LEU A 74 -4.08 -4.72 0.84
CA LEU A 74 -4.99 -5.84 0.56
C LEU A 74 -6.43 -5.38 0.37
N MET A 75 -6.92 -4.49 1.23
CA MET A 75 -8.25 -3.91 1.13
C MET A 75 -8.43 -3.14 -0.18
N TYR A 76 -7.44 -2.35 -0.58
CA TYR A 76 -7.48 -1.59 -1.82
C TYR A 76 -7.45 -2.51 -3.05
N ALA A 77 -6.59 -3.52 -3.05
CA ALA A 77 -6.54 -4.53 -4.11
C ALA A 77 -7.88 -5.27 -4.27
N ALA A 78 -8.50 -5.69 -3.17
CA ALA A 78 -9.81 -6.33 -3.18
C ALA A 78 -10.90 -5.41 -3.73
N LYS A 79 -10.90 -4.13 -3.34
CA LYS A 79 -11.86 -3.14 -3.83
C LYS A 79 -11.73 -2.88 -5.32
N LEU A 80 -10.50 -2.80 -5.83
CA LEU A 80 -10.24 -2.70 -7.27
C LEU A 80 -10.76 -3.91 -8.03
N GLN A 81 -10.50 -5.12 -7.53
CA GLN A 81 -10.94 -6.37 -8.15
C GLN A 81 -12.46 -6.50 -8.14
N ASP A 82 -13.13 -6.16 -7.04
CA ASP A 82 -14.58 -6.19 -6.92
C ASP A 82 -15.28 -5.24 -7.90
N GLN A 83 -14.60 -4.17 -8.31
CA GLN A 83 -15.08 -3.22 -9.30
C GLN A 83 -14.64 -3.53 -10.74
N GLY A 84 -14.14 -4.74 -10.97
CA GLY A 84 -13.89 -5.28 -12.31
C GLY A 84 -12.51 -4.99 -12.87
N ASN A 85 -11.58 -4.44 -12.10
CA ASN A 85 -10.22 -4.21 -12.58
C ASN A 85 -9.37 -5.48 -12.48
N GLN A 86 -8.38 -5.59 -13.37
CA GLN A 86 -7.36 -6.64 -13.30
C GLN A 86 -6.36 -6.31 -12.18
N VAL A 87 -6.19 -7.24 -11.23
CA VAL A 87 -5.31 -7.05 -10.07
C VAL A 87 -4.44 -8.29 -9.90
N GLU A 88 -3.14 -8.09 -9.82
CA GLU A 88 -2.17 -9.07 -9.34
C GLU A 88 -1.59 -8.62 -8.00
N TYR A 89 -1.33 -9.58 -7.12
CA TYR A 89 -0.87 -9.29 -5.78
C TYR A 89 0.24 -10.25 -5.34
N LYS A 90 1.35 -9.71 -4.82
CA LYS A 90 2.44 -10.53 -4.28
C LYS A 90 2.95 -9.97 -2.95
N ILE A 91 3.04 -10.85 -1.95
CA ILE A 91 3.61 -10.57 -0.64
C ILE A 91 5.00 -11.22 -0.56
N TYR A 92 6.01 -10.41 -0.22
CA TYR A 92 7.40 -10.88 -0.06
C TYR A 92 7.69 -11.16 1.41
N LYS A 93 7.87 -12.45 1.72
CA LYS A 93 8.08 -12.96 3.09
C LYS A 93 9.34 -12.38 3.73
N GLY A 94 9.22 -12.02 4.99
CA GLY A 94 10.32 -11.49 5.80
C GLY A 94 10.74 -10.07 5.46
N MET A 95 10.08 -9.42 4.50
CA MET A 95 10.41 -8.05 4.12
C MET A 95 9.64 -7.04 4.95
N VAL A 96 10.24 -5.87 5.13
CA VAL A 96 9.68 -4.71 5.82
C VAL A 96 9.33 -3.61 4.83
N HIS A 97 8.58 -2.60 5.27
CA HIS A 97 8.25 -1.42 4.48
C HIS A 97 9.49 -0.84 3.78
N ALA A 98 9.32 -0.39 2.54
CA ALA A 98 10.38 0.18 1.70
C ALA A 98 11.56 -0.79 1.39
N PHE A 99 11.36 -2.10 1.43
CA PHE A 99 12.41 -3.07 1.14
C PHE A 99 13.01 -2.95 -0.27
N LEU A 100 12.26 -2.42 -1.23
CA LEU A 100 12.74 -2.17 -2.60
C LEU A 100 13.89 -1.16 -2.65
N ASN A 101 14.04 -0.31 -1.64
CA ASN A 101 15.11 0.67 -1.54
C ASN A 101 16.45 0.09 -1.03
N ARG A 102 16.49 -1.21 -0.72
CA ARG A 102 17.65 -1.89 -0.17
C ARG A 102 18.08 -3.03 -1.08
N PRO A 103 19.36 -3.11 -1.50
CA PRO A 103 19.84 -4.18 -2.35
C PRO A 103 19.92 -5.50 -1.56
N GLN A 104 19.02 -6.42 -1.86
CA GLN A 104 18.95 -7.77 -1.30
C GLN A 104 18.22 -8.70 -2.27
N GLN A 105 18.33 -10.01 -2.08
CA GLN A 105 17.77 -10.99 -3.01
C GLN A 105 16.28 -10.77 -3.28
N LYS A 106 15.48 -10.56 -2.24
CA LYS A 106 14.02 -10.32 -2.39
C LYS A 106 13.68 -9.05 -3.17
N THR A 107 14.52 -8.04 -3.08
CA THR A 107 14.37 -6.81 -3.87
C THR A 107 14.53 -7.10 -5.36
N PHE A 108 15.54 -7.88 -5.75
CA PHE A 108 15.74 -8.24 -7.15
C PHE A 108 14.65 -9.17 -7.68
N GLU A 109 14.17 -10.12 -6.88
CA GLU A 109 12.99 -10.95 -7.21
C GLU A 109 11.76 -10.07 -7.45
N ALA A 110 11.50 -9.09 -6.59
CA ALA A 110 10.38 -8.18 -6.72
C ALA A 110 10.50 -7.28 -7.96
N MET A 111 11.69 -6.79 -8.28
CA MET A 111 11.94 -6.02 -9.49
C MET A 111 11.65 -6.84 -10.75
N ASP A 112 12.09 -8.10 -10.80
CA ASP A 112 11.80 -9.00 -11.91
C ASP A 112 10.30 -9.27 -12.06
N ASP A 113 9.59 -9.44 -10.95
CA ASP A 113 8.13 -9.64 -10.97
C ASP A 113 7.39 -8.40 -11.46
N ILE A 114 7.84 -7.20 -11.04
CA ILE A 114 7.28 -5.92 -11.51
C ILE A 114 7.49 -5.77 -13.01
N ILE A 115 8.71 -6.05 -13.51
CA ILE A 115 9.02 -5.98 -14.94
C ILE A 115 8.15 -6.93 -15.76
N LYS A 116 7.94 -8.15 -15.28
CA LYS A 116 7.06 -9.14 -15.94
C LYS A 116 5.59 -8.74 -15.93
N ALA A 117 5.15 -8.01 -14.91
CA ALA A 117 3.78 -7.53 -14.81
C ALA A 117 3.51 -6.29 -15.68
N MET A 118 4.56 -5.58 -16.10
CA MET A 118 4.42 -4.44 -17.00
C MET A 118 4.00 -4.91 -18.40
N PRO A 119 3.06 -4.20 -19.04
CA PRO A 119 2.74 -4.48 -20.44
C PRO A 119 3.99 -4.24 -21.31
N GLU A 120 4.16 -5.06 -22.35
CA GLU A 120 5.18 -4.82 -23.34
C GLU A 120 4.99 -3.43 -23.93
N ILE A 121 6.02 -2.59 -23.85
CA ILE A 121 6.02 -1.30 -24.52
C ILE A 121 6.19 -1.62 -26.02
N GLU A 122 5.14 -1.46 -26.79
CA GLU A 122 5.24 -1.49 -28.25
C GLU A 122 6.21 -0.39 -28.68
N GLN A 123 7.30 -0.79 -29.29
CA GLN A 123 8.28 0.13 -29.86
C GLN A 123 7.76 0.71 -31.18
#